data_161953f4288d9347d9a42bee51fc5813
#
_entry.id   161953f4288d9347d9a42bee51fc5813
#
_cell.length_a   1.000
_cell.length_b   1.000
_cell.length_c   1.000
_cell.angle_alpha   90.00
_cell.angle_beta   90.00
_cell.angle_gamma   90.00
#
_symmetry.space_group_name_H-M   'P 1'
#
loop_
_entity.id
_entity.type
_entity.pdbx_description
1 polymer ?
#
loop_
_entity_poly.entity_id
_entity_poly.type
_entity_poly.pdbx_seq_one_letter_code
_entity_poly.pdbx_strand_id
1 'polypeptide(L)'
;MTDTAVVDDYFTLVDDSCVAVLPHVLRIAAELKIADHLPASAAALASIVDADTDAVHRLLRALASVGLLAESGGTFALTERGQRLTTSWASLVNMDSQLAWIRATDTIRSGRSSFDQAHRGEFFSHKDDDLEANRMFLRRMRERASRSYPEFAAAVDWTPCSVVMDIGGGDGYLIETVLSHAAHVSGVLFDRPATVDVVEEAGLPARLRCERGDFFEKVAAGADTHLMCSVLHDWTDSQCTEILRHSKEALEPGGRLHIVEMIVPDGDEFHPSKWSDVGMMVLTGGKERTLAEFSSLLEASGYALQSVRAIPGSYFSVITAV
;
A
#
# COMPACT_ATOMS: atom_id res chain seq x y z
N MET A 1 -9.87 -3.62 21.99
CA MET A 1 -11.12 -2.96 21.59
C MET A 1 -11.46 -3.55 20.24
N THR A 2 -12.52 -4.30 20.15
CA THR A 2 -12.97 -4.97 18.91
C THR A 2 -13.36 -3.89 17.88
N ASP A 3 -12.82 -4.00 16.67
CA ASP A 3 -12.97 -3.06 15.53
C ASP A 3 -14.42 -2.92 15.00
N THR A 4 -15.40 -3.54 15.66
CA THR A 4 -16.82 -3.33 15.39
C THR A 4 -17.23 -1.86 15.48
N ALA A 5 -16.59 -1.06 16.33
CA ALA A 5 -16.90 0.37 16.45
C ALA A 5 -16.62 1.17 15.16
N VAL A 6 -15.66 0.76 14.33
CA VAL A 6 -15.40 1.42 13.03
C VAL A 6 -16.46 1.04 12.02
N VAL A 7 -16.94 -0.20 12.06
CA VAL A 7 -18.00 -0.70 11.17
C VAL A 7 -19.35 -0.14 11.59
N ASP A 8 -19.62 -0.07 12.88
CA ASP A 8 -20.85 0.54 13.42
C ASP A 8 -20.92 2.04 13.12
N ASP A 9 -19.78 2.78 13.21
CA ASP A 9 -19.70 4.18 12.77
C ASP A 9 -19.94 4.33 11.25
N TYR A 10 -19.42 3.40 10.44
CA TYR A 10 -19.63 3.44 9.00
C TYR A 10 -21.09 3.16 8.62
N PHE A 11 -21.72 2.15 9.21
CA PHE A 11 -23.13 1.81 8.94
C PHE A 11 -24.13 2.80 9.56
N THR A 12 -23.77 3.50 10.60
CA THR A 12 -24.57 4.63 11.12
C THR A 12 -24.54 5.81 10.13
N LEU A 13 -23.45 5.97 9.35
CA LEU A 13 -23.38 6.94 8.26
C LEU A 13 -24.08 6.46 6.98
N VAL A 14 -24.35 5.15 6.82
CA VAL A 14 -24.96 4.55 5.61
C VAL A 14 -26.45 4.89 5.46
N ASP A 15 -27.14 5.22 6.54
CA ASP A 15 -28.55 5.66 6.46
C ASP A 15 -28.73 7.04 5.80
N ASP A 16 -27.62 7.75 5.56
CA ASP A 16 -27.62 9.08 4.95
C ASP A 16 -26.87 9.13 3.62
N SER A 17 -27.30 10.02 2.74
CA SER A 17 -26.64 10.35 1.47
C SER A 17 -25.14 10.68 1.59
N CYS A 18 -24.64 10.91 2.81
CA CYS A 18 -23.23 11.16 3.12
C CYS A 18 -22.29 10.05 2.64
N VAL A 19 -22.69 8.80 2.74
CA VAL A 19 -21.83 7.66 2.39
C VAL A 19 -21.51 7.58 0.91
N ALA A 20 -22.51 7.86 0.07
CA ALA A 20 -22.29 7.92 -1.38
C ALA A 20 -21.45 9.13 -1.79
N VAL A 21 -21.49 10.23 -1.02
CA VAL A 21 -20.85 11.51 -1.34
C VAL A 21 -19.46 11.63 -0.72
N LEU A 22 -19.22 11.01 0.44
CA LEU A 22 -17.95 11.14 1.19
C LEU A 22 -16.70 10.81 0.37
N PRO A 23 -16.62 9.71 -0.40
CA PRO A 23 -15.44 9.44 -1.23
C PRO A 23 -15.14 10.56 -2.24
N HIS A 24 -16.18 11.17 -2.82
CA HIS A 24 -16.03 12.27 -3.76
C HIS A 24 -15.59 13.56 -3.06
N VAL A 25 -16.13 13.87 -1.89
CA VAL A 25 -15.71 15.02 -1.07
C VAL A 25 -14.23 14.89 -0.69
N LEU A 26 -13.81 13.71 -0.28
CA LEU A 26 -12.41 13.43 0.05
C LEU A 26 -11.50 13.57 -1.18
N ARG A 27 -11.92 13.06 -2.35
CA ARG A 27 -11.18 13.22 -3.60
C ARG A 27 -11.01 14.69 -3.98
N ILE A 28 -12.09 15.48 -3.94
CA ILE A 28 -12.04 16.92 -4.23
C ILE A 28 -11.07 17.64 -3.28
N ALA A 29 -11.16 17.34 -1.97
CA ALA A 29 -10.27 17.92 -0.98
C ALA A 29 -8.79 17.57 -1.24
N ALA A 30 -8.54 16.36 -1.71
CA ALA A 30 -7.21 15.88 -2.06
C ALA A 30 -6.67 16.54 -3.35
N GLU A 31 -7.47 16.60 -4.41
CA GLU A 31 -7.10 17.26 -5.68
C GLU A 31 -6.78 18.74 -5.49
N LEU A 32 -7.57 19.43 -4.66
CA LEU A 32 -7.34 20.83 -4.30
C LEU A 32 -6.26 21.02 -3.22
N LYS A 33 -5.64 19.95 -2.74
CA LYS A 33 -4.60 19.98 -1.69
C LYS A 33 -5.02 20.75 -0.44
N ILE A 34 -6.31 20.65 -0.07
CA ILE A 34 -6.92 21.43 1.03
C ILE A 34 -6.10 21.31 2.33
N ALA A 35 -5.65 20.09 2.66
CA ALA A 35 -4.91 19.85 3.90
C ALA A 35 -3.57 20.62 3.97
N ASP A 36 -2.92 20.86 2.83
CA ASP A 36 -1.61 21.50 2.76
C ASP A 36 -1.68 23.01 3.06
N HIS A 37 -2.89 23.58 2.99
CA HIS A 37 -3.15 25.03 3.14
C HIS A 37 -3.89 25.39 4.44
N LEU A 38 -4.11 24.42 5.32
CA LEU A 38 -4.76 24.64 6.61
C LEU A 38 -3.70 24.90 7.73
N PRO A 39 -3.98 25.75 8.73
CA PRO A 39 -5.27 26.39 9.00
C PRO A 39 -5.54 27.62 8.12
N ALA A 40 -6.80 27.76 7.64
CA ALA A 40 -7.22 28.90 6.79
C ALA A 40 -8.73 29.16 6.89
N SER A 41 -9.15 30.37 6.52
CA SER A 41 -10.56 30.65 6.25
C SER A 41 -10.96 30.15 4.86
N ALA A 42 -12.26 29.92 4.63
CA ALA A 42 -12.76 29.53 3.32
C ALA A 42 -12.38 30.51 2.21
N ALA A 43 -12.43 31.82 2.49
CA ALA A 43 -12.05 32.84 1.52
C ALA A 43 -10.55 32.82 1.19
N ALA A 44 -9.68 32.67 2.19
CA ALA A 44 -8.24 32.56 1.97
C ALA A 44 -7.91 31.29 1.15
N LEU A 45 -8.51 30.18 1.51
CA LEU A 45 -8.30 28.91 0.81
C LEU A 45 -8.81 28.97 -0.64
N ALA A 46 -10.00 29.49 -0.86
CA ALA A 46 -10.57 29.68 -2.19
C ALA A 46 -9.65 30.48 -3.11
N SER A 47 -9.02 31.54 -2.56
CA SER A 47 -8.03 32.34 -3.31
C SER A 47 -6.76 31.53 -3.65
N ILE A 48 -6.32 30.64 -2.77
CA ILE A 48 -5.11 29.82 -2.99
C ILE A 48 -5.36 28.78 -4.09
N VAL A 49 -6.53 28.13 -4.05
CA VAL A 49 -6.86 27.02 -4.96
C VAL A 49 -7.63 27.46 -6.21
N ASP A 50 -7.78 28.76 -6.42
CA ASP A 50 -8.52 29.36 -7.54
C ASP A 50 -9.95 28.81 -7.66
N ALA A 51 -10.72 28.90 -6.58
CA ALA A 51 -12.06 28.32 -6.48
C ALA A 51 -13.08 29.31 -5.92
N ASP A 52 -14.37 29.00 -6.07
CA ASP A 52 -15.47 29.77 -5.50
C ASP A 52 -15.50 29.65 -3.96
N THR A 53 -15.60 30.81 -3.28
CA THR A 53 -15.55 30.87 -1.81
C THR A 53 -16.70 30.11 -1.13
N ASP A 54 -17.94 30.19 -1.68
CA ASP A 54 -19.09 29.47 -1.11
C ASP A 54 -18.94 27.97 -1.30
N ALA A 55 -18.49 27.54 -2.48
CA ALA A 55 -18.23 26.11 -2.75
C ALA A 55 -17.16 25.56 -1.81
N VAL A 56 -16.05 26.25 -1.63
CA VAL A 56 -14.99 25.87 -0.68
C VAL A 56 -15.54 25.82 0.75
N HIS A 57 -16.30 26.83 1.19
CA HIS A 57 -16.90 26.83 2.52
C HIS A 57 -17.81 25.62 2.75
N ARG A 58 -18.63 25.25 1.77
CA ARG A 58 -19.51 24.06 1.83
C ARG A 58 -18.73 22.78 1.91
N LEU A 59 -17.63 22.66 1.15
CA LEU A 59 -16.71 21.52 1.22
C LEU A 59 -16.09 21.40 2.62
N LEU A 60 -15.57 22.51 3.17
CA LEU A 60 -14.94 22.52 4.50
C LEU A 60 -15.93 22.14 5.61
N ARG A 61 -17.17 22.63 5.54
CA ARG A 61 -18.22 22.25 6.50
C ARG A 61 -18.53 20.74 6.44
N ALA A 62 -18.61 20.18 5.24
CA ALA A 62 -18.83 18.74 5.09
C ALA A 62 -17.69 17.93 5.74
N LEU A 63 -16.44 18.32 5.51
CA LEU A 63 -15.27 17.67 6.13
C LEU A 63 -15.24 17.86 7.65
N ALA A 64 -15.70 19.03 8.16
CA ALA A 64 -15.80 19.28 9.59
C ALA A 64 -16.89 18.44 10.24
N SER A 65 -18.03 18.23 9.58
CA SER A 65 -19.16 17.42 10.11
C SER A 65 -18.81 15.96 10.35
N VAL A 66 -17.80 15.41 9.65
CA VAL A 66 -17.27 14.06 9.85
C VAL A 66 -15.99 14.04 10.69
N GLY A 67 -15.66 15.14 11.35
CA GLY A 67 -14.56 15.25 12.29
C GLY A 67 -13.16 15.25 11.67
N LEU A 68 -13.03 15.55 10.36
CA LEU A 68 -11.74 15.69 9.70
C LEU A 68 -11.18 17.10 9.86
N LEU A 69 -12.04 18.11 9.94
CA LEU A 69 -11.66 19.48 10.25
C LEU A 69 -12.36 19.95 11.53
N ALA A 70 -11.79 20.97 12.15
CA ALA A 70 -12.41 21.75 13.21
C ALA A 70 -12.53 23.21 12.73
N GLU A 71 -13.68 23.85 13.00
CA GLU A 71 -13.89 25.27 12.74
C GLU A 71 -13.87 26.06 14.03
N SER A 72 -13.15 27.18 14.01
CA SER A 72 -13.16 28.15 15.11
C SER A 72 -13.02 29.57 14.55
N GLY A 73 -13.98 30.42 14.81
CA GLY A 73 -13.96 31.80 14.39
C GLY A 73 -13.82 32.01 12.87
N GLY A 74 -14.42 31.13 12.07
CA GLY A 74 -14.36 31.16 10.60
C GLY A 74 -13.06 30.59 10.01
N THR A 75 -12.19 30.04 10.86
CA THR A 75 -10.95 29.37 10.45
C THR A 75 -11.11 27.87 10.61
N PHE A 76 -10.74 27.11 9.58
CA PHE A 76 -10.72 25.66 9.58
C PHE A 76 -9.31 25.15 9.80
N ALA A 77 -9.17 24.08 10.58
CA ALA A 77 -7.90 23.42 10.86
C ALA A 77 -8.07 21.91 10.82
N LEU A 78 -7.00 21.16 10.53
CA LEU A 78 -7.01 19.71 10.60
C LEU A 78 -7.18 19.24 12.06
N THR A 79 -8.06 18.27 12.27
CA THR A 79 -8.09 17.49 13.51
C THR A 79 -7.00 16.42 13.49
N GLU A 80 -6.79 15.69 14.60
CA GLU A 80 -5.95 14.49 14.61
C GLU A 80 -6.39 13.46 13.56
N ARG A 81 -7.70 13.24 13.44
CA ARG A 81 -8.28 12.39 12.37
C ARG A 81 -8.03 12.97 10.98
N GLY A 82 -8.11 14.29 10.85
CA GLY A 82 -7.89 15.03 9.59
C GLY A 82 -6.44 15.06 9.12
N GLN A 83 -5.46 14.79 9.99
CA GLN A 83 -4.06 14.66 9.59
C GLN A 83 -3.84 13.58 8.51
N ARG A 84 -4.80 12.68 8.35
CA ARG A 84 -4.80 11.67 7.29
C ARG A 84 -5.15 12.23 5.91
N LEU A 85 -5.72 13.44 5.81
CA LEU A 85 -6.02 14.15 4.54
C LEU A 85 -4.77 14.78 3.92
N THR A 86 -3.62 14.16 4.05
CA THR A 86 -2.39 14.64 3.43
C THR A 86 -2.38 14.35 1.93
N THR A 87 -1.47 15.00 1.21
CA THR A 87 -1.34 14.85 -0.26
C THR A 87 -1.15 13.39 -0.69
N SER A 88 -0.53 12.56 0.16
CA SER A 88 -0.38 11.12 -0.09
C SER A 88 -1.72 10.37 -0.07
N TRP A 89 -2.68 10.84 0.73
CA TRP A 89 -4.01 10.27 0.78
C TRP A 89 -4.79 10.50 -0.52
N ALA A 90 -4.46 11.57 -1.26
CA ALA A 90 -5.01 11.87 -2.57
C ALA A 90 -4.82 10.73 -3.58
N SER A 91 -3.73 9.98 -3.47
CA SER A 91 -3.47 8.85 -4.37
C SER A 91 -4.44 7.67 -4.19
N LEU A 92 -5.12 7.57 -3.03
CA LEU A 92 -6.18 6.57 -2.79
C LEU A 92 -7.45 6.83 -3.60
N VAL A 93 -7.70 8.09 -3.86
CA VAL A 93 -8.93 8.58 -4.49
C VAL A 93 -8.64 9.26 -5.82
N ASN A 94 -7.49 8.97 -6.45
CA ASN A 94 -7.16 9.50 -7.75
C ASN A 94 -8.14 9.03 -8.82
N MET A 95 -8.20 9.77 -9.92
CA MET A 95 -9.16 9.50 -11.00
C MET A 95 -8.96 8.12 -11.63
N ASP A 96 -7.71 7.64 -11.72
CA ASP A 96 -7.40 6.32 -12.30
C ASP A 96 -8.08 5.20 -11.52
N SER A 97 -7.91 5.20 -10.18
CA SER A 97 -8.58 4.24 -9.29
C SER A 97 -10.11 4.42 -9.33
N GLN A 98 -10.61 5.67 -9.36
CA GLN A 98 -12.05 5.93 -9.43
C GLN A 98 -12.67 5.36 -10.72
N LEU A 99 -12.02 5.52 -11.86
CA LEU A 99 -12.50 4.95 -13.13
C LEU A 99 -12.58 3.41 -13.06
N ALA A 100 -11.61 2.77 -12.43
CA ALA A 100 -11.66 1.32 -12.20
C ALA A 100 -12.84 0.94 -11.29
N TRP A 101 -13.05 1.67 -10.18
CA TRP A 101 -14.16 1.41 -9.25
C TRP A 101 -15.55 1.63 -9.87
N ILE A 102 -15.72 2.65 -10.72
CA ILE A 102 -16.97 2.86 -11.45
C ILE A 102 -17.32 1.63 -12.32
N ARG A 103 -16.32 0.91 -12.80
CA ARG A 103 -16.46 -0.30 -13.62
C ARG A 103 -16.34 -1.61 -12.83
N ALA A 104 -16.23 -1.59 -11.52
CA ALA A 104 -15.97 -2.77 -10.71
C ALA A 104 -17.01 -3.89 -10.86
N THR A 105 -18.24 -3.57 -11.26
CA THR A 105 -19.25 -4.59 -11.63
C THR A 105 -18.77 -5.48 -12.78
N ASP A 106 -17.98 -4.95 -13.71
CA ASP A 106 -17.41 -5.72 -14.82
C ASP A 106 -16.34 -6.70 -14.31
N THR A 107 -15.55 -6.29 -13.29
CA THR A 107 -14.62 -7.18 -12.58
C THR A 107 -15.36 -8.36 -11.95
N ILE A 108 -16.45 -8.11 -11.20
CA ILE A 108 -17.24 -9.17 -10.55
C ILE A 108 -17.81 -10.16 -11.59
N ARG A 109 -18.19 -9.68 -12.76
CA ARG A 109 -18.74 -10.53 -13.83
C ARG A 109 -17.68 -11.34 -14.58
N SER A 110 -16.50 -10.77 -14.78
CA SER A 110 -15.47 -11.32 -15.66
C SER A 110 -14.28 -11.94 -14.92
N GLY A 111 -14.08 -11.63 -13.64
CA GLY A 111 -12.87 -11.96 -12.88
C GLY A 111 -11.61 -11.21 -13.33
N ARG A 112 -11.73 -10.19 -14.20
CA ARG A 112 -10.61 -9.42 -14.74
C ARG A 112 -10.60 -8.02 -14.13
N SER A 113 -9.39 -7.47 -13.92
CA SER A 113 -9.22 -6.10 -13.45
C SER A 113 -10.01 -5.11 -14.28
N SER A 114 -10.78 -4.24 -13.62
CA SER A 114 -11.43 -3.13 -14.30
C SER A 114 -10.49 -1.95 -14.50
N PHE A 115 -9.36 -1.90 -13.80
CA PHE A 115 -8.30 -0.93 -14.07
C PHE A 115 -7.74 -1.15 -15.49
N ASP A 116 -7.35 -2.37 -15.83
CA ASP A 116 -6.82 -2.72 -17.16
C ASP A 116 -7.81 -2.39 -18.27
N GLN A 117 -9.11 -2.62 -18.01
CA GLN A 117 -10.16 -2.30 -18.97
C GLN A 117 -10.38 -0.79 -19.12
N ALA A 118 -10.23 -0.01 -18.04
CA ALA A 118 -10.41 1.43 -18.05
C ALA A 118 -9.22 2.17 -18.70
N HIS A 119 -8.00 1.71 -18.45
CA HIS A 119 -6.75 2.37 -18.86
C HIS A 119 -6.05 1.71 -20.03
N ARG A 120 -6.51 0.55 -20.49
CA ARG A 120 -5.91 -0.26 -21.57
C ARG A 120 -4.46 -0.67 -21.27
N GLY A 121 -4.16 -0.91 -19.99
CA GLY A 121 -2.84 -1.29 -19.51
C GLY A 121 -2.87 -1.69 -18.05
N GLU A 122 -1.88 -2.46 -17.63
CA GLU A 122 -1.75 -2.93 -16.25
C GLU A 122 -1.44 -1.79 -15.28
N PHE A 123 -1.84 -1.95 -14.03
CA PHE A 123 -1.73 -0.93 -12.97
C PHE A 123 -0.30 -0.38 -12.82
N PHE A 124 0.69 -1.25 -12.75
CA PHE A 124 2.08 -0.83 -12.54
C PHE A 124 2.72 -0.23 -13.79
N SER A 125 2.44 -0.76 -14.98
CA SER A 125 2.89 -0.16 -16.25
C SER A 125 2.35 1.27 -16.42
N HIS A 126 1.08 1.47 -16.05
CA HIS A 126 0.49 2.81 -16.07
C HIS A 126 1.19 3.80 -15.10
N LYS A 127 1.72 3.31 -13.96
CA LYS A 127 2.52 4.13 -13.03
C LYS A 127 3.92 4.41 -13.56
N ASP A 128 4.52 3.51 -14.31
CA ASP A 128 5.84 3.72 -14.93
C ASP A 128 5.82 4.79 -16.01
N ASP A 129 4.70 4.92 -16.71
CA ASP A 129 4.49 5.93 -17.77
C ASP A 129 4.32 7.36 -17.22
N ASP A 130 3.98 7.51 -15.92
CA ASP A 130 3.80 8.80 -15.25
C ASP A 130 4.65 8.87 -13.97
N LEU A 131 5.83 9.48 -14.09
CA LEU A 131 6.81 9.60 -13.00
C LEU A 131 6.25 10.32 -11.77
N GLU A 132 5.39 11.33 -11.94
CA GLU A 132 4.80 12.04 -10.79
C GLU A 132 3.74 11.17 -10.09
N ALA A 133 2.91 10.46 -10.85
CA ALA A 133 1.99 9.49 -10.31
C ALA A 133 2.72 8.36 -9.57
N ASN A 134 3.86 7.90 -10.09
CA ASN A 134 4.71 6.91 -9.43
C ASN A 134 5.28 7.45 -8.11
N ARG A 135 5.85 8.66 -8.09
CA ARG A 135 6.34 9.30 -6.86
C ARG A 135 5.25 9.45 -5.79
N MET A 136 4.05 9.85 -6.18
CA MET A 136 2.92 9.95 -5.27
C MET A 136 2.52 8.59 -4.72
N PHE A 137 2.48 7.57 -5.58
CA PHE A 137 2.19 6.19 -5.18
C PHE A 137 3.21 5.67 -4.16
N LEU A 138 4.51 5.83 -4.42
CA LEU A 138 5.59 5.40 -3.53
C LEU A 138 5.52 6.09 -2.17
N ARG A 139 5.33 7.41 -2.12
CA ARG A 139 5.15 8.16 -0.85
C ARG A 139 3.99 7.60 -0.05
N ARG A 140 2.87 7.32 -0.71
CA ARG A 140 1.72 6.72 -0.04
C ARG A 140 2.00 5.33 0.51
N MET A 141 2.72 4.49 -0.25
CA MET A 141 3.12 3.17 0.22
C MET A 141 4.00 3.28 1.48
N ARG A 142 4.96 4.22 1.51
CA ARG A 142 5.78 4.51 2.69
C ARG A 142 4.93 4.91 3.91
N GLU A 143 3.99 5.84 3.75
CA GLU A 143 3.10 6.26 4.83
C GLU A 143 2.20 5.11 5.31
N ARG A 144 1.70 4.29 4.40
CA ARG A 144 0.95 3.07 4.76
C ARG A 144 1.85 2.11 5.54
N ALA A 145 3.03 1.83 5.03
CA ALA A 145 4.00 0.92 5.62
C ALA A 145 4.37 1.32 7.06
N SER A 146 4.69 2.59 7.28
CA SER A 146 5.06 3.12 8.61
C SER A 146 3.95 2.97 9.66
N ARG A 147 2.71 2.89 9.25
CA ARG A 147 1.54 2.68 10.14
C ARG A 147 1.12 1.23 10.26
N SER A 148 1.23 0.49 9.16
CA SER A 148 0.67 -0.87 9.08
C SER A 148 1.59 -1.92 9.68
N TYR A 149 2.90 -1.72 9.63
CA TYR A 149 3.87 -2.68 10.16
C TYR A 149 5.11 -2.03 10.79
N PRO A 150 4.90 -1.13 11.80
CA PRO A 150 6.00 -0.39 12.43
C PRO A 150 6.98 -1.33 13.17
N GLU A 151 6.49 -2.44 13.70
CA GLU A 151 7.27 -3.42 14.50
C GLU A 151 7.79 -4.59 13.66
N PHE A 152 7.73 -4.50 12.33
CA PHE A 152 8.16 -5.59 11.45
C PHE A 152 9.60 -6.06 11.72
N ALA A 153 10.54 -5.12 11.77
CA ALA A 153 11.95 -5.48 11.93
C ALA A 153 12.24 -6.18 13.27
N ALA A 154 11.49 -5.88 14.33
CA ALA A 154 11.60 -6.55 15.61
C ALA A 154 10.91 -7.93 15.63
N ALA A 155 10.03 -8.21 14.68
CA ALA A 155 9.33 -9.50 14.58
C ALA A 155 10.18 -10.60 13.92
N VAL A 156 11.34 -10.24 13.33
CA VAL A 156 12.22 -11.18 12.60
C VAL A 156 13.58 -11.26 13.28
N ASP A 157 14.14 -12.47 13.36
CA ASP A 157 15.54 -12.66 13.78
C ASP A 157 16.47 -12.49 12.57
N TRP A 158 17.16 -11.36 12.53
CA TRP A 158 18.12 -11.00 11.47
C TRP A 158 19.53 -11.51 11.73
N THR A 159 19.80 -12.15 12.89
CA THR A 159 21.15 -12.62 13.27
C THR A 159 21.81 -13.51 12.20
N PRO A 160 21.09 -14.44 11.54
CA PRO A 160 21.68 -15.30 10.52
C PRO A 160 21.78 -14.64 9.13
N CYS A 161 21.32 -13.39 8.97
CA CYS A 161 21.27 -12.70 7.69
C CYS A 161 22.53 -11.84 7.48
N SER A 162 23.09 -11.84 6.29
CA SER A 162 24.20 -10.97 5.88
C SER A 162 23.74 -9.96 4.82
N VAL A 163 22.99 -10.42 3.84
CA VAL A 163 22.47 -9.61 2.74
C VAL A 163 20.98 -9.87 2.60
N VAL A 164 20.16 -8.85 2.83
CA VAL A 164 18.71 -8.88 2.63
C VAL A 164 18.35 -8.18 1.33
N MET A 165 17.62 -8.85 0.45
CA MET A 165 17.06 -8.26 -0.77
C MET A 165 15.55 -8.06 -0.61
N ASP A 166 15.11 -6.82 -0.73
CA ASP A 166 13.70 -6.40 -0.73
C ASP A 166 13.18 -6.41 -2.18
N ILE A 167 12.44 -7.45 -2.53
CA ILE A 167 11.94 -7.71 -3.88
C ILE A 167 10.59 -7.02 -4.06
N GLY A 168 10.51 -6.06 -4.98
CA GLY A 168 9.38 -5.14 -5.07
C GLY A 168 9.39 -4.15 -3.91
N GLY A 169 10.59 -3.71 -3.49
CA GLY A 169 10.80 -2.93 -2.27
C GLY A 169 10.25 -1.50 -2.30
N GLY A 170 9.70 -1.06 -3.43
CA GLY A 170 9.06 0.24 -3.57
C GLY A 170 10.02 1.38 -3.24
N ASP A 171 9.68 2.24 -2.29
CA ASP A 171 10.51 3.37 -1.87
C ASP A 171 11.61 3.02 -0.85
N GLY A 172 11.77 1.74 -0.52
CA GLY A 172 12.81 1.25 0.37
C GLY A 172 12.53 1.37 1.86
N TYR A 173 11.32 1.75 2.28
CA TYR A 173 11.00 1.91 3.70
C TYR A 173 11.28 0.64 4.53
N LEU A 174 10.91 -0.51 4.01
CA LEU A 174 11.04 -1.76 4.77
C LEU A 174 12.50 -2.17 4.93
N ILE A 175 13.26 -2.15 3.85
CA ILE A 175 14.71 -2.47 3.90
C ILE A 175 15.48 -1.46 4.77
N GLU A 176 15.15 -0.16 4.73
CA GLU A 176 15.73 0.85 5.62
C GLU A 176 15.45 0.52 7.10
N THR A 177 14.25 0.06 7.41
CA THR A 177 13.85 -0.36 8.76
C THR A 177 14.68 -1.57 9.23
N VAL A 178 14.89 -2.58 8.36
CA VAL A 178 15.78 -3.71 8.64
C VAL A 178 17.20 -3.25 8.90
N LEU A 179 17.76 -2.38 8.03
CA LEU A 179 19.12 -1.87 8.19
C LEU A 179 19.33 -1.04 9.46
N SER A 180 18.28 -0.34 9.90
CA SER A 180 18.31 0.41 11.15
C SER A 180 18.29 -0.51 12.38
N HIS A 181 17.58 -1.64 12.28
CA HIS A 181 17.46 -2.62 13.35
C HIS A 181 18.67 -3.56 13.45
N ALA A 182 19.24 -3.98 12.30
CA ALA A 182 20.32 -4.95 12.19
C ALA A 182 21.58 -4.31 11.57
N ALA A 183 22.50 -3.83 12.42
CA ALA A 183 23.67 -3.07 11.99
C ALA A 183 24.67 -3.88 11.14
N HIS A 184 24.67 -5.20 11.22
CA HIS A 184 25.55 -6.10 10.48
C HIS A 184 25.02 -6.47 9.08
N VAL A 185 23.73 -6.17 8.79
CA VAL A 185 23.07 -6.51 7.53
C VAL A 185 23.35 -5.45 6.46
N SER A 186 23.57 -5.89 5.23
CA SER A 186 23.55 -5.06 4.02
C SER A 186 22.24 -5.28 3.26
N GLY A 187 21.73 -4.24 2.61
CA GLY A 187 20.46 -4.26 1.88
C GLY A 187 20.63 -4.17 0.38
N VAL A 188 19.73 -4.82 -0.32
CA VAL A 188 19.51 -4.66 -1.76
C VAL A 188 18.03 -4.32 -1.97
N LEU A 189 17.73 -3.20 -2.59
CA LEU A 189 16.39 -2.90 -3.07
C LEU A 189 16.31 -3.36 -4.52
N PHE A 190 15.43 -4.30 -4.80
CA PHE A 190 15.18 -4.79 -6.15
C PHE A 190 13.78 -4.37 -6.60
N ASP A 191 13.71 -3.54 -7.63
CA ASP A 191 12.44 -3.05 -8.19
C ASP A 191 12.61 -2.66 -9.67
N ARG A 192 11.50 -2.29 -10.32
CA ARG A 192 11.47 -1.80 -11.69
C ARG A 192 12.31 -0.54 -11.85
N PRO A 193 12.88 -0.30 -13.05
CA PRO A 193 13.77 0.85 -13.29
C PRO A 193 13.18 2.20 -12.85
N ALA A 194 11.91 2.48 -13.17
CA ALA A 194 11.26 3.74 -12.83
C ALA A 194 11.13 3.95 -11.30
N THR A 195 10.94 2.88 -10.53
CA THR A 195 10.91 2.93 -9.07
C THR A 195 12.30 3.18 -8.51
N VAL A 196 13.30 2.44 -8.98
CA VAL A 196 14.69 2.59 -8.54
C VAL A 196 15.23 3.99 -8.81
N ASP A 197 14.90 4.58 -9.95
CA ASP A 197 15.31 5.96 -10.28
C ASP A 197 14.81 6.97 -9.25
N VAL A 198 13.56 6.83 -8.79
CA VAL A 198 12.99 7.68 -7.73
C VAL A 198 13.73 7.51 -6.40
N VAL A 199 14.08 6.27 -6.05
CA VAL A 199 14.78 5.96 -4.79
C VAL A 199 16.21 6.48 -4.80
N GLU A 200 16.94 6.31 -5.90
CA GLU A 200 18.31 6.81 -6.05
C GLU A 200 18.38 8.35 -6.03
N GLU A 201 17.40 9.03 -6.65
CA GLU A 201 17.30 10.50 -6.58
C GLU A 201 17.11 11.01 -5.14
N ALA A 202 16.42 10.25 -4.28
CA ALA A 202 16.22 10.60 -2.89
C ALA A 202 17.48 10.40 -2.00
N GLY A 203 18.45 9.62 -2.49
CA GLY A 203 19.68 9.27 -1.78
C GLY A 203 19.56 7.97 -0.97
N LEU A 204 20.60 7.14 -1.01
CA LEU A 204 20.62 5.82 -0.38
C LEU A 204 21.37 5.83 0.95
N PRO A 205 20.91 5.07 1.97
CA PRO A 205 21.72 4.76 3.15
C PRO A 205 23.01 4.01 2.77
N ALA A 206 24.09 4.18 3.57
CA ALA A 206 25.41 3.65 3.28
C ALA A 206 25.49 2.12 3.03
N ARG A 207 24.53 1.34 3.59
CA ARG A 207 24.48 -0.13 3.47
C ARG A 207 23.41 -0.63 2.52
N LEU A 208 22.77 0.26 1.76
CA LEU A 208 21.74 -0.05 0.78
C LEU A 208 22.28 0.20 -0.63
N ARG A 209 22.07 -0.75 -1.52
CA ARG A 209 22.24 -0.58 -2.96
C ARG A 209 20.94 -0.93 -3.68
N CYS A 210 20.74 -0.39 -4.87
CA CYS A 210 19.62 -0.72 -5.73
C CYS A 210 20.03 -1.67 -6.86
N GLU A 211 19.10 -2.55 -7.24
CA GLU A 211 19.20 -3.40 -8.42
C GLU A 211 17.91 -3.22 -9.23
N ARG A 212 18.06 -2.88 -10.51
CA ARG A 212 16.95 -2.74 -11.44
C ARG A 212 16.62 -4.07 -12.07
N GLY A 213 15.33 -4.44 -12.11
CA GLY A 213 14.91 -5.67 -12.76
C GLY A 213 13.41 -5.84 -12.80
N ASP A 214 13.00 -6.93 -13.44
CA ASP A 214 11.64 -7.43 -13.43
C ASP A 214 11.64 -8.83 -12.82
N PHE A 215 10.93 -9.01 -11.71
CA PHE A 215 10.85 -10.30 -11.02
C PHE A 215 10.11 -11.35 -11.85
N PHE A 216 9.39 -10.96 -12.90
CA PHE A 216 8.84 -11.91 -13.90
C PHE A 216 9.89 -12.45 -14.86
N GLU A 217 10.99 -11.74 -15.07
CA GLU A 217 12.11 -12.24 -15.86
C GLU A 217 13.12 -13.00 -14.99
N LYS A 218 13.56 -12.36 -13.91
CA LYS A 218 14.50 -12.91 -12.93
C LYS A 218 14.63 -12.04 -11.71
N VAL A 219 15.05 -12.61 -10.60
CA VAL A 219 15.54 -11.89 -9.40
C VAL A 219 17.07 -11.86 -9.42
N ALA A 220 17.68 -10.78 -8.96
CA ALA A 220 19.13 -10.67 -8.84
C ALA A 220 19.67 -11.64 -7.78
N ALA A 221 20.84 -12.22 -7.99
CA ALA A 221 21.50 -13.10 -7.06
C ALA A 221 22.35 -12.35 -6.01
N GLY A 222 22.79 -13.05 -4.96
CA GLY A 222 23.74 -12.55 -3.96
C GLY A 222 23.09 -12.03 -2.67
N ALA A 223 21.92 -12.55 -2.33
CA ALA A 223 21.30 -12.36 -1.03
C ALA A 223 21.00 -13.73 -0.37
N ASP A 224 21.26 -13.81 0.94
CA ASP A 224 20.92 -14.97 1.76
C ASP A 224 19.51 -14.86 2.36
N THR A 225 18.90 -13.71 2.23
CA THR A 225 17.54 -13.45 2.72
C THR A 225 16.78 -12.61 1.72
N HIS A 226 15.62 -13.09 1.29
CA HIS A 226 14.68 -12.33 0.47
C HIS A 226 13.53 -11.83 1.34
N LEU A 227 13.05 -10.64 1.01
CA LEU A 227 11.90 -9.99 1.62
C LEU A 227 10.92 -9.60 0.51
N MET A 228 9.64 -9.86 0.72
CA MET A 228 8.54 -9.40 -0.13
C MET A 228 7.45 -8.85 0.77
N CYS A 229 7.12 -7.58 0.63
CA CYS A 229 6.08 -6.96 1.46
C CYS A 229 5.02 -6.29 0.60
N SER A 230 3.78 -6.73 0.75
CA SER A 230 2.66 -6.23 -0.06
C SER A 230 2.97 -6.31 -1.56
N VAL A 231 3.48 -7.46 -1.99
CA VAL A 231 3.85 -7.76 -3.38
C VAL A 231 2.96 -8.84 -3.96
N LEU A 232 2.84 -9.99 -3.26
CA LEU A 232 2.15 -11.14 -3.81
C LEU A 232 0.64 -10.93 -3.93
N HIS A 233 0.08 -10.04 -3.14
CA HIS A 233 -1.33 -9.68 -3.21
C HIS A 233 -1.72 -8.94 -4.50
N ASP A 234 -0.77 -8.38 -5.23
CA ASP A 234 -1.02 -7.68 -6.50
C ASP A 234 -1.18 -8.64 -7.69
N TRP A 235 -0.90 -9.94 -7.50
CA TRP A 235 -0.72 -10.89 -8.59
C TRP A 235 -1.60 -12.13 -8.45
N THR A 236 -1.91 -12.76 -9.60
CA THR A 236 -2.59 -14.06 -9.65
C THR A 236 -1.72 -15.18 -9.08
N ASP A 237 -2.31 -16.34 -8.75
CA ASP A 237 -1.56 -17.48 -8.19
C ASP A 237 -0.46 -17.99 -9.15
N SER A 238 -0.72 -17.99 -10.46
CA SER A 238 0.29 -18.38 -11.46
C SER A 238 1.47 -17.41 -11.50
N GLN A 239 1.20 -16.11 -11.45
CA GLN A 239 2.21 -15.06 -11.42
C GLN A 239 2.99 -15.10 -10.10
N CYS A 240 2.34 -15.29 -8.96
CA CYS A 240 3.01 -15.48 -7.68
C CYS A 240 3.95 -16.68 -7.68
N THR A 241 3.52 -17.79 -8.26
CA THR A 241 4.37 -19.00 -8.39
C THR A 241 5.62 -18.69 -9.23
N GLU A 242 5.50 -17.91 -10.30
CA GLU A 242 6.64 -17.49 -11.13
C GLU A 242 7.60 -16.58 -10.35
N ILE A 243 7.08 -15.53 -9.68
CA ILE A 243 7.87 -14.63 -8.84
C ILE A 243 8.63 -15.41 -7.76
N LEU A 244 7.94 -16.30 -7.04
CA LEU A 244 8.52 -17.10 -5.97
C LEU A 244 9.57 -18.08 -6.50
N ARG A 245 9.36 -18.67 -7.69
CA ARG A 245 10.35 -19.55 -8.33
C ARG A 245 11.63 -18.77 -8.69
N HIS A 246 11.53 -17.57 -9.28
CA HIS A 246 12.68 -16.72 -9.56
C HIS A 246 13.40 -16.27 -8.28
N SER A 247 12.62 -15.97 -7.22
CA SER A 247 13.19 -15.71 -5.90
C SER A 247 13.97 -16.92 -5.37
N LYS A 248 13.40 -18.13 -5.46
CA LYS A 248 14.06 -19.37 -4.98
C LYS A 248 15.35 -19.69 -5.73
N GLU A 249 15.36 -19.48 -7.06
CA GLU A 249 16.52 -19.69 -7.92
C GLU A 249 17.67 -18.72 -7.62
N ALA A 250 17.34 -17.48 -7.21
CA ALA A 250 18.33 -16.44 -6.92
C ALA A 250 18.82 -16.43 -5.47
N LEU A 251 18.10 -17.09 -4.56
CA LEU A 251 18.39 -17.14 -3.14
C LEU A 251 19.63 -18.02 -2.88
N GLU A 252 20.56 -17.52 -2.07
CA GLU A 252 21.74 -18.30 -1.68
C GLU A 252 21.36 -19.62 -0.99
N PRO A 253 22.16 -20.70 -1.15
CA PRO A 253 21.88 -21.98 -0.51
C PRO A 253 21.71 -21.86 1.01
N GLY A 254 20.60 -22.39 1.54
CA GLY A 254 20.24 -22.27 2.95
C GLY A 254 19.62 -20.93 3.35
N GLY A 255 19.43 -20.06 2.39
CA GLY A 255 18.75 -18.77 2.60
C GLY A 255 17.26 -18.90 2.89
N ARG A 256 16.62 -17.79 3.17
CA ARG A 256 15.20 -17.74 3.57
C ARG A 256 14.44 -16.62 2.88
N LEU A 257 13.14 -16.79 2.80
CA LEU A 257 12.20 -15.80 2.33
C LEU A 257 11.30 -15.36 3.48
N HIS A 258 11.12 -14.05 3.63
CA HIS A 258 10.12 -13.44 4.49
C HIS A 258 9.07 -12.74 3.62
N ILE A 259 7.82 -13.16 3.72
CA ILE A 259 6.67 -12.51 3.09
C ILE A 259 5.93 -11.76 4.18
N VAL A 260 5.66 -10.46 3.95
CA VAL A 260 4.91 -9.60 4.87
C VAL A 260 3.59 -9.24 4.21
N GLU A 261 2.53 -9.93 4.60
CA GLU A 261 1.19 -9.79 4.00
C GLU A 261 0.10 -9.89 5.07
N MET A 262 -1.07 -9.40 4.73
CA MET A 262 -2.28 -9.75 5.49
C MET A 262 -2.70 -11.17 5.14
N ILE A 263 -3.08 -11.94 6.16
CA ILE A 263 -3.64 -13.27 5.97
C ILE A 263 -5.16 -13.17 6.13
N VAL A 264 -5.91 -13.63 5.13
CA VAL A 264 -7.38 -13.67 5.20
C VAL A 264 -7.79 -14.72 6.22
N PRO A 265 -8.46 -14.34 7.32
CA PRO A 265 -8.93 -15.29 8.30
C PRO A 265 -10.21 -15.99 7.84
N ASP A 266 -10.45 -17.18 8.40
CA ASP A 266 -11.72 -17.88 8.24
C ASP A 266 -12.88 -17.12 8.91
N GLY A 267 -14.10 -17.45 8.51
CA GLY A 267 -15.32 -16.90 9.10
C GLY A 267 -15.72 -15.54 8.52
N ASP A 268 -16.69 -14.91 9.19
CA ASP A 268 -17.37 -13.68 8.74
C ASP A 268 -16.99 -12.43 9.53
N GLU A 269 -16.15 -12.54 10.56
CA GLU A 269 -15.69 -11.40 11.35
C GLU A 269 -14.96 -10.38 10.46
N PHE A 270 -15.07 -9.10 10.85
CA PHE A 270 -14.38 -8.02 10.15
C PHE A 270 -12.86 -8.23 10.18
N HIS A 271 -12.26 -8.16 8.97
CA HIS A 271 -10.81 -8.08 8.81
C HIS A 271 -10.49 -7.25 7.56
N PRO A 272 -9.51 -6.32 7.62
CA PRO A 272 -9.21 -5.43 6.51
C PRO A 272 -8.75 -6.15 5.24
N SER A 273 -8.16 -7.36 5.36
CA SER A 273 -7.78 -8.15 4.18
C SER A 273 -8.97 -8.49 3.29
N LYS A 274 -10.15 -8.74 3.85
CA LYS A 274 -11.37 -9.06 3.06
C LYS A 274 -11.82 -7.88 2.18
N TRP A 275 -11.56 -6.65 2.63
CA TRP A 275 -11.83 -5.43 1.87
C TRP A 275 -10.71 -5.11 0.88
N SER A 276 -9.45 -5.31 1.31
CA SER A 276 -8.28 -5.20 0.43
C SER A 276 -8.37 -6.16 -0.74
N ASP A 277 -8.84 -7.39 -0.52
CA ASP A 277 -9.03 -8.41 -1.55
C ASP A 277 -9.92 -7.93 -2.71
N VAL A 278 -11.04 -7.29 -2.39
CA VAL A 278 -11.89 -6.66 -3.42
C VAL A 278 -11.13 -5.54 -4.15
N GLY A 279 -10.31 -4.77 -3.40
CA GLY A 279 -9.47 -3.73 -3.99
C GLY A 279 -8.42 -4.28 -4.96
N MET A 280 -7.71 -5.34 -4.56
CA MET A 280 -6.72 -6.01 -5.43
C MET A 280 -7.36 -6.55 -6.69
N MET A 281 -8.49 -7.23 -6.57
CA MET A 281 -9.24 -7.74 -7.71
C MET A 281 -9.63 -6.63 -8.71
N VAL A 282 -10.04 -5.46 -8.22
CA VAL A 282 -10.47 -4.31 -9.06
C VAL A 282 -9.29 -3.60 -9.70
N LEU A 283 -8.19 -3.41 -8.96
CA LEU A 283 -7.07 -2.56 -9.38
C LEU A 283 -5.98 -3.34 -10.11
N THR A 284 -5.52 -4.44 -9.56
CA THR A 284 -4.36 -5.19 -10.07
C THR A 284 -4.74 -6.54 -10.68
N GLY A 285 -5.93 -7.06 -10.35
CA GLY A 285 -6.32 -8.43 -10.70
C GLY A 285 -5.73 -9.48 -9.76
N GLY A 286 -5.10 -9.03 -8.68
CA GLY A 286 -4.54 -9.86 -7.63
C GLY A 286 -5.57 -10.31 -6.59
N LYS A 287 -5.08 -10.84 -5.46
CA LYS A 287 -5.93 -11.29 -4.33
C LYS A 287 -5.16 -11.34 -3.02
N GLU A 288 -5.86 -11.04 -1.94
CA GLU A 288 -5.39 -11.41 -0.60
C GLU A 288 -5.61 -12.90 -0.38
N ARG A 289 -4.79 -13.52 0.46
CA ARG A 289 -4.76 -14.99 0.58
C ARG A 289 -4.92 -15.46 2.01
N THR A 290 -5.54 -16.62 2.17
CA THR A 290 -5.54 -17.40 3.40
C THR A 290 -4.15 -18.02 3.62
N LEU A 291 -3.87 -18.48 4.84
CA LEU A 291 -2.62 -19.18 5.13
C LEU A 291 -2.47 -20.49 4.31
N ALA A 292 -3.57 -21.18 4.04
CA ALA A 292 -3.56 -22.39 3.22
C ALA A 292 -3.15 -22.10 1.78
N GLU A 293 -3.64 -20.99 1.20
CA GLU A 293 -3.27 -20.55 -0.14
C GLU A 293 -1.80 -20.11 -0.21
N PHE A 294 -1.28 -19.37 0.79
CA PHE A 294 0.15 -19.07 0.88
C PHE A 294 1.01 -20.35 0.97
N SER A 295 0.60 -21.32 1.79
CA SER A 295 1.31 -22.61 1.90
C SER A 295 1.37 -23.34 0.57
N SER A 296 0.26 -23.36 -0.18
CA SER A 296 0.18 -23.97 -1.52
C SER A 296 1.09 -23.27 -2.53
N LEU A 297 1.14 -21.93 -2.53
CA LEU A 297 2.04 -21.16 -3.40
C LEU A 297 3.51 -21.44 -3.08
N LEU A 298 3.88 -21.47 -1.81
CA LEU A 298 5.23 -21.74 -1.36
C LEU A 298 5.67 -23.15 -1.79
N GLU A 299 4.84 -24.15 -1.56
CA GLU A 299 5.11 -25.52 -1.97
C GLU A 299 5.27 -25.65 -3.50
N ALA A 300 4.37 -25.03 -4.27
CA ALA A 300 4.44 -25.04 -5.74
C ALA A 300 5.69 -24.37 -6.30
N SER A 301 6.31 -23.47 -5.51
CA SER A 301 7.50 -22.70 -5.89
C SER A 301 8.80 -23.26 -5.30
N GLY A 302 8.74 -24.41 -4.62
CA GLY A 302 9.90 -25.09 -4.03
C GLY A 302 10.35 -24.52 -2.68
N TYR A 303 9.52 -23.73 -2.03
CA TYR A 303 9.72 -23.28 -0.66
C TYR A 303 8.97 -24.17 0.33
N ALA A 304 9.52 -24.32 1.54
CA ALA A 304 8.83 -24.94 2.67
C ALA A 304 8.45 -23.86 3.69
N LEU A 305 7.18 -23.78 4.06
CA LEU A 305 6.72 -22.90 5.13
C LEU A 305 7.38 -23.28 6.45
N GLN A 306 8.09 -22.35 7.08
CA GLN A 306 8.78 -22.56 8.34
C GLN A 306 8.00 -22.01 9.53
N SER A 307 7.49 -20.78 9.44
CA SER A 307 6.75 -20.13 10.52
C SER A 307 5.86 -19.01 10.01
N VAL A 308 4.84 -18.70 10.81
CA VAL A 308 4.00 -17.51 10.64
C VAL A 308 3.97 -16.75 11.95
N ARG A 309 4.22 -15.45 11.91
CA ARG A 309 4.27 -14.60 13.08
C ARG A 309 3.49 -13.30 12.82
N ALA A 310 2.48 -13.04 13.62
CA ALA A 310 1.76 -11.77 13.57
C ALA A 310 2.67 -10.61 14.00
N ILE A 311 2.57 -9.47 13.31
CA ILE A 311 3.24 -8.24 13.69
C ILE A 311 2.39 -7.54 14.77
N PRO A 312 2.93 -7.26 15.97
CA PRO A 312 2.15 -6.64 17.04
C PRO A 312 1.53 -5.30 16.61
N GLY A 313 0.26 -5.09 16.94
CA GLY A 313 -0.46 -3.86 16.59
C GLY A 313 -0.78 -3.69 15.11
N SER A 314 -0.65 -4.76 14.32
CA SER A 314 -0.84 -4.77 12.87
C SER A 314 -1.78 -5.91 12.45
N TYR A 315 -2.39 -5.77 11.28
CA TYR A 315 -3.09 -6.86 10.60
C TYR A 315 -2.17 -7.70 9.69
N PHE A 316 -0.89 -7.32 9.60
CA PHE A 316 0.11 -8.04 8.80
C PHE A 316 0.79 -9.14 9.60
N SER A 317 1.25 -10.15 8.90
CA SER A 317 2.03 -11.25 9.43
C SER A 317 3.31 -11.43 8.63
N VAL A 318 4.36 -11.92 9.28
CA VAL A 318 5.57 -12.41 8.63
C VAL A 318 5.40 -13.91 8.40
N ILE A 319 5.40 -14.32 7.14
CA ILE A 319 5.42 -15.70 6.70
C ILE A 319 6.87 -16.00 6.32
N THR A 320 7.52 -16.92 7.04
CA THR A 320 8.92 -17.32 6.77
C THR A 320 8.94 -18.65 6.07
N ALA A 321 9.72 -18.74 4.99
CA ALA A 321 9.92 -19.96 4.21
C ALA A 321 11.41 -20.20 3.88
N VAL A 322 11.77 -21.46 3.63
CA VAL A 322 13.14 -21.92 3.32
C VAL A 322 13.17 -22.81 2.09
#